data_59c94d85898d33333e019a684367c308
#
_entry.id   59c94d85898d33333e019a684367c308
#
_cell.length_a   1.000
_cell.length_b   1.000
_cell.length_c   1.000
_cell.angle_alpha   90.00
_cell.angle_beta   90.00
_cell.angle_gamma   90.00
#
_symmetry.space_group_name_H-M   'P 1'
#
loop_
_entity.id
_entity.type
_entity.pdbx_description
1 polymer ?
#
loop_
_entity_poly.entity_id
_entity_poly.type
_entity_poly.pdbx_seq_one_letter_code
_entity_poly.pdbx_strand_id
1 'polypeptide(L)'
;MPRLSTFSIAAFDPDDGAWGVAVASKFPAVGAVVPWAKSGAGAVATQAMGNTSFGARGLEMMAAGRSAQETLDALLADDVGREHRQVGAVDAAGQAATFTGKECLAWAGGRTGEHFAIQGNILTGPEVVDAMAQAFRLDSGDLADRLMAALLAGDRAGGDRRGRQSAALFVVKPQAGYGGFNDIWLDYRVDDDPDPVPRLVELLAIHRLYFGKSPADDQIPIAGEVATQLQRIMASLGYYGGPVSGAYDETTRSALTAFIGNENFEDRTDFAAGQIDRPVFDYLLRKFGG
;
A
#
# COMPACT_ATOMS: atom_id res chain seq x y z
N MET A 1 -15.76 24.56 4.17
CA MET A 1 -14.68 23.59 3.95
C MET A 1 -14.99 22.79 2.70
N PRO A 2 -14.02 22.48 1.84
CA PRO A 2 -14.24 21.60 0.69
C PRO A 2 -14.71 20.23 1.19
N ARG A 3 -15.70 19.66 0.50
CA ARG A 3 -16.26 18.35 0.83
C ARG A 3 -15.43 17.27 0.15
N LEU A 4 -14.89 16.32 0.93
CA LEU A 4 -14.16 15.16 0.43
C LEU A 4 -15.14 14.13 -0.13
N SER A 5 -15.13 13.89 -1.43
CA SER A 5 -15.70 12.68 -2.01
C SER A 5 -14.61 11.63 -2.01
N THR A 6 -14.90 10.42 -1.55
CA THR A 6 -13.84 9.48 -1.23
C THR A 6 -14.43 8.07 -1.15
N PHE A 7 -13.68 7.08 -1.57
CA PHE A 7 -13.92 5.69 -1.19
C PHE A 7 -12.66 5.12 -0.54
N SER A 8 -12.86 4.34 0.50
CA SER A 8 -11.77 3.78 1.29
C SER A 8 -12.13 2.44 1.90
N ILE A 9 -11.10 1.70 2.27
CA ILE A 9 -11.18 0.46 3.04
C ILE A 9 -10.19 0.54 4.20
N ALA A 10 -10.63 0.24 5.41
CA ALA A 10 -9.79 -0.09 6.55
C ALA A 10 -9.84 -1.59 6.78
N ALA A 11 -8.71 -2.25 7.00
CA ALA A 11 -8.68 -3.70 7.13
C ALA A 11 -7.58 -4.20 8.07
N PHE A 12 -7.73 -5.45 8.49
CA PHE A 12 -6.81 -6.22 9.33
C PHE A 12 -6.50 -7.57 8.68
N ASP A 13 -5.27 -8.00 8.78
CA ASP A 13 -4.82 -9.33 8.42
C ASP A 13 -4.33 -10.06 9.69
N PRO A 14 -5.08 -11.08 10.18
CA PRO A 14 -4.71 -11.80 11.39
C PRO A 14 -3.45 -12.68 11.22
N ASP A 15 -3.18 -13.17 10.01
CA ASP A 15 -2.05 -14.05 9.74
C ASP A 15 -0.72 -13.30 9.83
N ASP A 16 -0.71 -12.06 9.37
CA ASP A 16 0.47 -11.18 9.37
C ASP A 16 0.49 -10.19 10.55
N GLY A 17 -0.63 -10.04 11.28
CA GLY A 17 -0.77 -9.02 12.32
C GLY A 17 -0.63 -7.61 11.76
N ALA A 18 -1.21 -7.36 10.59
CA ALA A 18 -1.11 -6.10 9.86
C ALA A 18 -2.44 -5.35 9.83
N TRP A 19 -2.41 -4.02 10.02
CA TRP A 19 -3.57 -3.13 9.86
C TRP A 19 -3.27 -2.12 8.76
N GLY A 20 -4.28 -1.80 7.96
CA GLY A 20 -4.05 -0.85 6.88
C GLY A 20 -5.30 -0.15 6.38
N VAL A 21 -5.06 0.91 5.61
CA VAL A 21 -6.09 1.70 4.93
C VAL A 21 -5.64 1.96 3.50
N ALA A 22 -6.54 1.70 2.54
CA ALA A 22 -6.41 2.22 1.18
C ALA A 22 -7.55 3.21 0.87
N VAL A 23 -7.23 4.28 0.15
CA VAL A 23 -8.17 5.37 -0.13
C VAL A 23 -7.90 6.02 -1.48
N ALA A 24 -8.97 6.45 -2.18
CA ALA A 24 -8.87 7.31 -3.36
C ALA A 24 -9.97 8.38 -3.37
N SER A 25 -9.67 9.54 -4.00
CA SER A 25 -10.55 10.71 -3.95
C SER A 25 -10.28 11.67 -5.11
N LYS A 26 -11.30 12.44 -5.50
CA LYS A 26 -11.15 13.71 -6.25
C LYS A 26 -10.86 14.86 -5.27
N PHE A 27 -9.75 14.76 -4.59
CA PHE A 27 -9.24 15.72 -3.61
C PHE A 27 -7.71 15.56 -3.54
N PRO A 28 -6.91 16.63 -3.49
CA PRO A 28 -5.45 16.50 -3.43
C PRO A 28 -5.00 15.92 -2.09
N ALA A 29 -3.93 15.12 -2.11
CA ALA A 29 -3.26 14.59 -0.92
C ALA A 29 -4.20 13.90 0.10
N VAL A 30 -5.15 13.08 -0.39
CA VAL A 30 -6.12 12.37 0.47
C VAL A 30 -5.45 11.50 1.52
N GLY A 31 -4.24 11.01 1.23
CA GLY A 31 -3.43 10.20 2.15
C GLY A 31 -2.95 10.93 3.39
N ALA A 32 -2.94 12.26 3.38
CA ALA A 32 -2.60 13.06 4.56
C ALA A 32 -3.76 13.25 5.55
N VAL A 33 -4.99 12.87 5.14
CA VAL A 33 -6.21 13.19 5.89
C VAL A 33 -6.96 11.94 6.34
N VAL A 34 -7.17 10.98 5.44
CA VAL A 34 -8.11 9.88 5.62
C VAL A 34 -7.54 8.68 6.38
N PRO A 35 -6.34 8.14 6.03
CA PRO A 35 -5.85 6.89 6.61
C PRO A 35 -5.17 7.11 7.96
N TRP A 36 -5.51 6.22 8.90
CA TRP A 36 -4.90 6.13 10.24
C TRP A 36 -4.79 4.65 10.61
N ALA A 37 -3.63 4.21 11.06
CA ALA A 37 -3.43 2.87 11.56
C ALA A 37 -2.36 2.85 12.65
N LYS A 38 -2.50 1.91 13.59
CA LYS A 38 -1.52 1.67 14.65
C LYS A 38 -1.45 0.17 14.91
N SER A 39 -0.25 -0.37 14.87
CA SER A 39 0.00 -1.78 15.17
C SER A 39 -0.52 -2.16 16.56
N GLY A 40 -1.21 -3.29 16.66
CA GLY A 40 -1.83 -3.78 17.88
C GLY A 40 -3.06 -2.99 18.36
N ALA A 41 -3.50 -1.96 17.60
CA ALA A 41 -4.68 -1.17 17.95
C ALA A 41 -5.79 -1.26 16.91
N GLY A 42 -5.47 -1.02 15.64
CA GLY A 42 -6.47 -1.04 14.58
C GLY A 42 -6.17 -0.10 13.43
N ALA A 43 -7.17 0.11 12.56
CA ALA A 43 -7.16 1.05 11.44
C ALA A 43 -8.45 1.87 11.41
N VAL A 44 -8.34 3.15 11.03
CA VAL A 44 -9.46 4.10 10.89
C VAL A 44 -9.34 4.86 9.58
N ALA A 45 -10.44 4.96 8.83
CA ALA A 45 -10.57 5.84 7.68
C ALA A 45 -11.66 6.87 7.95
N THR A 46 -11.29 8.17 8.09
CA THR A 46 -12.23 9.28 8.36
C THR A 46 -12.32 10.21 7.17
N GLN A 47 -13.53 10.44 6.62
CA GLN A 47 -13.75 11.11 5.34
C GLN A 47 -15.08 11.87 5.27
N ALA A 48 -15.52 12.33 4.09
CA ALA A 48 -16.59 13.30 3.81
C ALA A 48 -16.21 14.69 4.36
N MET A 49 -16.97 15.29 5.28
CA MET A 49 -16.44 16.40 6.09
C MET A 49 -15.64 15.82 7.25
N GLY A 50 -14.52 15.16 6.93
CA GLY A 50 -13.75 14.33 7.85
C GLY A 50 -13.31 15.09 9.11
N ASN A 51 -13.53 14.47 10.27
CA ASN A 51 -12.93 14.90 11.52
C ASN A 51 -11.64 14.12 11.74
N THR A 52 -10.50 14.73 11.44
CA THR A 52 -9.19 14.07 11.53
C THR A 52 -8.82 13.63 12.95
N SER A 53 -9.42 14.24 14.00
CA SER A 53 -9.21 13.79 15.37
C SER A 53 -9.75 12.37 15.64
N PHE A 54 -10.67 11.88 14.79
CA PHE A 54 -11.20 10.52 14.90
C PHE A 54 -10.13 9.45 14.67
N GLY A 55 -9.13 9.74 13.82
CA GLY A 55 -8.01 8.84 13.60
C GLY A 55 -7.23 8.57 14.89
N ALA A 56 -6.61 9.60 15.45
CA ALA A 56 -5.80 9.45 16.68
C ALA A 56 -6.63 8.96 17.87
N ARG A 57 -7.77 9.62 18.16
CA ARG A 57 -8.66 9.25 19.29
C ARG A 57 -9.21 7.84 19.14
N GLY A 58 -9.60 7.43 17.92
CA GLY A 58 -10.11 6.10 17.65
C GLY A 58 -9.06 5.03 17.91
N LEU A 59 -7.83 5.23 17.42
CA LEU A 59 -6.72 4.32 17.68
C LEU A 59 -6.34 4.23 19.15
N GLU A 60 -6.41 5.33 19.92
CA GLU A 60 -6.21 5.32 21.38
C GLU A 60 -7.30 4.49 22.11
N MET A 61 -8.57 4.65 21.71
CA MET A 61 -9.68 3.89 22.28
C MET A 61 -9.57 2.40 21.97
N MET A 62 -9.25 2.02 20.73
CA MET A 62 -9.06 0.64 20.33
C MET A 62 -7.81 0.02 20.97
N ALA A 63 -6.72 0.77 21.13
CA ALA A 63 -5.55 0.32 21.90
C ALA A 63 -5.86 0.08 23.39
N ALA A 64 -6.87 0.76 23.93
CA ALA A 64 -7.38 0.53 25.28
C ALA A 64 -8.41 -0.62 25.36
N GLY A 65 -8.61 -1.39 24.27
CA GLY A 65 -9.45 -2.58 24.21
C GLY A 65 -10.91 -2.35 23.82
N ARG A 66 -11.29 -1.15 23.36
CA ARG A 66 -12.63 -0.93 22.81
C ARG A 66 -12.75 -1.56 21.43
N SER A 67 -13.92 -2.12 21.14
CA SER A 67 -14.26 -2.58 19.79
C SER A 67 -14.38 -1.39 18.80
N ALA A 68 -14.31 -1.69 17.50
CA ALA A 68 -14.53 -0.70 16.45
C ALA A 68 -15.89 0.00 16.59
N GLN A 69 -16.97 -0.74 16.90
CA GLN A 69 -18.30 -0.17 17.06
C GLN A 69 -18.38 0.76 18.28
N GLU A 70 -17.92 0.34 19.47
CA GLU A 70 -17.91 1.19 20.68
C GLU A 70 -17.07 2.45 20.48
N THR A 71 -15.99 2.34 19.69
CA THR A 71 -15.13 3.47 19.34
C THR A 71 -15.87 4.48 18.47
N LEU A 72 -16.53 4.02 17.39
CA LEU A 72 -17.30 4.91 16.53
C LEU A 72 -18.47 5.56 17.28
N ASP A 73 -19.20 4.80 18.11
CA ASP A 73 -20.31 5.34 18.91
C ASP A 73 -19.84 6.45 19.84
N ALA A 74 -18.72 6.28 20.51
CA ALA A 74 -18.14 7.29 21.40
C ALA A 74 -17.65 8.55 20.65
N LEU A 75 -16.96 8.39 19.51
CA LEU A 75 -16.49 9.50 18.70
C LEU A 75 -17.64 10.33 18.12
N LEU A 76 -18.72 9.68 17.69
CA LEU A 76 -19.88 10.33 17.10
C LEU A 76 -20.82 10.96 18.14
N ALA A 77 -20.88 10.43 19.35
CA ALA A 77 -21.69 11.01 20.42
C ALA A 77 -21.27 12.45 20.75
N ASP A 78 -19.96 12.71 20.72
CA ASP A 78 -19.36 14.01 21.05
C ASP A 78 -19.28 14.97 19.85
N ASP A 79 -19.58 14.52 18.63
CA ASP A 79 -19.45 15.35 17.42
C ASP A 79 -20.81 15.92 16.99
N VAL A 80 -21.02 17.20 17.22
CA VAL A 80 -22.21 17.95 16.78
C VAL A 80 -22.39 17.92 15.25
N GLY A 81 -21.30 17.69 14.50
CA GLY A 81 -21.31 17.60 13.04
C GLY A 81 -21.41 16.17 12.50
N ARG A 82 -21.71 15.17 13.33
CA ARG A 82 -21.67 13.74 12.97
C ARG A 82 -22.45 13.39 11.69
N GLU A 83 -23.55 14.08 11.42
CA GLU A 83 -24.36 13.81 10.22
C GLU A 83 -23.64 14.12 8.90
N HIS A 84 -22.53 14.86 8.95
CA HIS A 84 -21.67 15.14 7.81
C HIS A 84 -20.43 14.23 7.75
N ARG A 85 -20.23 13.33 8.71
CA ARG A 85 -19.05 12.46 8.78
C ARG A 85 -19.30 11.13 8.09
N GLN A 86 -18.22 10.56 7.58
CA GLN A 86 -18.18 9.16 7.18
C GLN A 86 -16.89 8.56 7.72
N VAL A 87 -16.99 7.45 8.43
CA VAL A 87 -15.86 6.81 9.09
C VAL A 87 -16.02 5.30 9.08
N GLY A 88 -14.92 4.59 8.86
CA GLY A 88 -14.82 3.14 9.04
C GLY A 88 -13.65 2.81 9.94
N ALA A 89 -13.78 1.76 10.72
CA ALA A 89 -12.75 1.29 11.62
C ALA A 89 -12.70 -0.24 11.68
N VAL A 90 -11.50 -0.77 11.92
CA VAL A 90 -11.26 -2.17 12.28
C VAL A 90 -10.37 -2.18 13.53
N ASP A 91 -10.77 -2.87 14.57
CA ASP A 91 -10.03 -2.94 15.83
C ASP A 91 -8.93 -4.01 15.86
N ALA A 92 -8.30 -4.16 17.02
CA ALA A 92 -7.21 -5.12 17.22
C ALA A 92 -7.62 -6.59 17.02
N ALA A 93 -8.90 -6.92 17.22
CA ALA A 93 -9.46 -8.25 17.02
C ALA A 93 -10.03 -8.47 15.61
N GLY A 94 -9.95 -7.45 14.74
CA GLY A 94 -10.49 -7.50 13.39
C GLY A 94 -12.00 -7.28 13.30
N GLN A 95 -12.66 -6.84 14.39
CA GLN A 95 -14.05 -6.43 14.34
C GLN A 95 -14.15 -5.10 13.57
N ALA A 96 -15.15 -4.99 12.69
CA ALA A 96 -15.27 -3.87 11.78
C ALA A 96 -16.58 -3.10 12.00
N ALA A 97 -16.50 -1.78 11.92
CA ALA A 97 -17.66 -0.88 11.96
C ALA A 97 -17.53 0.23 10.93
N THR A 98 -18.68 0.72 10.43
CA THR A 98 -18.73 1.88 9.54
C THR A 98 -19.95 2.75 9.86
N PHE A 99 -19.77 4.07 9.71
CA PHE A 99 -20.83 5.05 9.87
C PHE A 99 -20.86 5.99 8.67
N THR A 100 -22.05 6.28 8.17
CA THR A 100 -22.32 7.27 7.12
C THR A 100 -23.43 8.19 7.61
N GLY A 101 -23.10 9.45 7.87
CA GLY A 101 -24.05 10.45 8.31
C GLY A 101 -25.04 10.84 7.19
N LYS A 102 -26.24 11.26 7.57
CA LYS A 102 -27.37 11.53 6.66
C LYS A 102 -27.11 12.69 5.70
N GLU A 103 -26.21 13.60 6.05
CA GLU A 103 -25.81 14.75 5.24
C GLU A 103 -24.62 14.45 4.31
N CYS A 104 -24.15 13.20 4.27
CA CYS A 104 -23.18 12.77 3.26
C CYS A 104 -23.84 12.78 1.88
N LEU A 105 -23.18 13.36 0.89
CA LEU A 105 -23.72 13.47 -0.45
C LEU A 105 -23.77 12.12 -1.16
N ALA A 106 -24.92 11.82 -1.76
CA ALA A 106 -25.22 10.56 -2.43
C ALA A 106 -24.43 10.38 -3.76
N TRP A 107 -24.14 9.14 -4.22
CA TRP A 107 -24.38 7.99 -3.40
C TRP A 107 -23.40 7.95 -2.23
N ALA A 108 -23.84 7.59 -1.04
CA ALA A 108 -23.00 7.41 0.13
C ALA A 108 -23.46 6.19 0.94
N GLY A 109 -22.51 5.42 1.46
CA GLY A 109 -22.78 4.23 2.25
C GLY A 109 -21.52 3.43 2.51
N GLY A 110 -21.67 2.27 3.17
CA GLY A 110 -20.57 1.39 3.50
C GLY A 110 -20.94 -0.07 3.58
N ARG A 111 -19.94 -0.91 3.74
CA ARG A 111 -20.02 -2.36 3.97
C ARG A 111 -19.01 -2.75 5.01
N THR A 112 -19.38 -3.67 5.87
CA THR A 112 -18.45 -4.37 6.75
C THR A 112 -18.41 -5.85 6.39
N GLY A 113 -17.33 -6.49 6.73
CA GLY A 113 -17.16 -7.94 6.63
C GLY A 113 -16.12 -8.40 7.62
N GLU A 114 -15.70 -9.64 7.50
CA GLU A 114 -14.64 -10.18 8.33
C GLU A 114 -13.35 -9.41 8.06
N HIS A 115 -12.85 -8.74 9.09
CA HIS A 115 -11.61 -7.96 9.10
C HIS A 115 -11.57 -6.71 8.17
N PHE A 116 -12.70 -6.20 7.70
CA PHE A 116 -12.71 -4.96 6.91
C PHE A 116 -13.95 -4.08 7.08
N ALA A 117 -13.74 -2.77 6.94
CA ALA A 117 -14.77 -1.74 6.79
C ALA A 117 -14.51 -0.95 5.52
N ILE A 118 -15.50 -0.89 4.63
CA ILE A 118 -15.48 -0.12 3.37
C ILE A 118 -16.54 0.95 3.44
N GLN A 119 -16.24 2.15 2.97
CA GLN A 119 -17.16 3.27 2.90
C GLN A 119 -16.82 4.19 1.74
N GLY A 120 -17.83 4.89 1.26
CA GLY A 120 -17.67 5.92 0.23
C GLY A 120 -18.82 6.90 0.20
N ASN A 121 -18.55 8.09 -0.34
CA ASN A 121 -19.52 9.17 -0.52
C ASN A 121 -19.28 9.88 -1.85
N ILE A 122 -20.35 10.48 -2.43
CA ILE A 122 -20.35 11.06 -3.77
C ILE A 122 -19.87 10.05 -4.83
N LEU A 123 -20.17 8.77 -4.64
CA LEU A 123 -19.81 7.71 -5.57
C LEU A 123 -20.75 7.67 -6.77
N THR A 124 -20.34 6.97 -7.81
CA THR A 124 -21.22 6.66 -8.97
C THR A 124 -22.42 5.81 -8.55
N GLY A 125 -22.24 4.88 -7.60
CA GLY A 125 -23.30 4.03 -7.07
C GLY A 125 -22.82 3.08 -5.98
N PRO A 126 -23.70 2.21 -5.45
CA PRO A 126 -23.36 1.19 -4.44
C PRO A 126 -22.39 0.12 -4.97
N GLU A 127 -22.38 -0.11 -6.28
CA GLU A 127 -21.51 -1.06 -6.97
C GLU A 127 -20.02 -0.82 -6.68
N VAL A 128 -19.62 0.41 -6.36
CA VAL A 128 -18.25 0.75 -5.99
C VAL A 128 -17.83 0.02 -4.72
N VAL A 129 -18.59 0.16 -3.63
CA VAL A 129 -18.29 -0.49 -2.36
C VAL A 129 -18.51 -2.01 -2.43
N ASP A 130 -19.46 -2.47 -3.25
CA ASP A 130 -19.72 -3.90 -3.45
C ASP A 130 -18.57 -4.57 -4.22
N ALA A 131 -18.03 -3.94 -5.27
CA ALA A 131 -16.86 -4.40 -6.00
C ALA A 131 -15.61 -4.44 -5.10
N MET A 132 -15.40 -3.41 -4.27
CA MET A 132 -14.32 -3.39 -3.29
C MET A 132 -14.40 -4.58 -2.32
N ALA A 133 -15.59 -4.83 -1.76
CA ALA A 133 -15.80 -5.92 -0.82
C ALA A 133 -15.59 -7.29 -1.44
N GLN A 134 -16.01 -7.47 -2.68
CA GLN A 134 -15.78 -8.70 -3.43
C GLN A 134 -14.29 -8.93 -3.71
N ALA A 135 -13.59 -7.92 -4.22
CA ALA A 135 -12.17 -8.03 -4.53
C ALA A 135 -11.34 -8.32 -3.30
N PHE A 136 -11.59 -7.64 -2.16
CA PHE A 136 -10.88 -7.88 -0.90
C PHE A 136 -11.01 -9.32 -0.39
N ARG A 137 -12.21 -9.95 -0.57
CA ARG A 137 -12.45 -11.34 -0.14
C ARG A 137 -11.83 -12.38 -1.06
N LEU A 138 -11.71 -12.09 -2.35
CA LEU A 138 -11.24 -13.04 -3.36
C LEU A 138 -9.72 -13.04 -3.51
N ASP A 139 -9.06 -11.96 -3.15
CA ASP A 139 -7.60 -11.87 -3.21
C ASP A 139 -6.95 -12.64 -2.06
N SER A 140 -5.94 -13.44 -2.38
CA SER A 140 -5.21 -14.29 -1.43
C SER A 140 -3.79 -13.77 -1.12
N GLY A 141 -3.44 -12.58 -1.59
CA GLY A 141 -2.19 -11.90 -1.27
C GLY A 141 -2.13 -11.40 0.16
N ASP A 142 -1.03 -10.75 0.51
CA ASP A 142 -0.92 -10.06 1.80
C ASP A 142 -1.90 -8.89 1.91
N LEU A 143 -1.94 -8.23 3.09
CA LEU A 143 -2.88 -7.12 3.32
C LEU A 143 -2.74 -6.01 2.28
N ALA A 144 -1.53 -5.69 1.82
CA ALA A 144 -1.31 -4.65 0.84
C ALA A 144 -1.90 -5.00 -0.53
N ASP A 145 -1.75 -6.25 -0.99
CA ASP A 145 -2.36 -6.74 -2.23
C ASP A 145 -3.89 -6.69 -2.15
N ARG A 146 -4.46 -7.20 -1.07
CA ARG A 146 -5.91 -7.22 -0.83
C ARG A 146 -6.50 -5.82 -0.76
N LEU A 147 -5.83 -4.87 -0.10
CA LEU A 147 -6.23 -3.46 -0.04
C LEU A 147 -6.17 -2.80 -1.42
N MET A 148 -5.10 -3.06 -2.19
CA MET A 148 -4.96 -2.52 -3.55
C MET A 148 -5.94 -3.15 -4.54
N ALA A 149 -6.21 -4.46 -4.45
CA ALA A 149 -7.24 -5.13 -5.24
C ALA A 149 -8.62 -4.51 -5.00
N ALA A 150 -8.97 -4.27 -3.73
CA ALA A 150 -10.21 -3.60 -3.37
C ALA A 150 -10.28 -2.17 -3.94
N LEU A 151 -9.23 -1.36 -3.73
CA LEU A 151 -9.21 0.03 -4.21
C LEU A 151 -9.32 0.11 -5.74
N LEU A 152 -8.59 -0.75 -6.46
CA LEU A 152 -8.63 -0.84 -7.92
C LEU A 152 -9.99 -1.30 -8.45
N ALA A 153 -10.65 -2.24 -7.77
CA ALA A 153 -12.00 -2.69 -8.12
C ALA A 153 -13.02 -1.55 -7.94
N GLY A 154 -12.95 -0.78 -6.86
CA GLY A 154 -13.78 0.38 -6.64
C GLY A 154 -13.57 1.48 -7.68
N ASP A 155 -12.32 1.76 -8.04
CA ASP A 155 -11.97 2.72 -9.09
C ASP A 155 -12.54 2.32 -10.46
N ARG A 156 -12.42 1.03 -10.83
CA ARG A 156 -12.97 0.46 -12.07
C ARG A 156 -14.49 0.41 -12.10
N ALA A 157 -15.13 0.28 -10.94
CA ALA A 157 -16.59 0.31 -10.81
C ALA A 157 -17.18 1.74 -10.90
N GLY A 158 -16.32 2.76 -11.10
CA GLY A 158 -16.73 4.14 -11.31
C GLY A 158 -16.27 5.12 -10.23
N GLY A 159 -15.89 4.64 -9.04
CA GLY A 159 -15.25 5.42 -7.99
C GLY A 159 -15.98 6.71 -7.60
N ASP A 160 -15.19 7.75 -7.39
CA ASP A 160 -15.67 9.13 -7.14
C ASP A 160 -16.33 9.71 -8.39
N ARG A 161 -17.62 10.08 -8.30
CA ARG A 161 -18.39 10.62 -9.42
C ARG A 161 -17.80 11.90 -10.04
N ARG A 162 -16.96 12.62 -9.31
CA ARG A 162 -16.30 13.85 -9.79
C ARG A 162 -15.02 13.58 -10.56
N GLY A 163 -14.53 12.34 -10.56
CA GLY A 163 -13.29 11.92 -11.19
C GLY A 163 -12.20 11.53 -10.18
N ARG A 164 -10.95 11.53 -10.62
CA ARG A 164 -9.77 11.05 -9.90
C ARG A 164 -8.82 12.19 -9.59
N GLN A 165 -8.05 12.10 -8.50
CA GLN A 165 -6.97 13.06 -8.22
C GLN A 165 -5.88 12.51 -7.31
N SER A 166 -6.22 11.79 -6.22
CA SER A 166 -5.21 11.25 -5.31
C SER A 166 -5.61 9.89 -4.78
N ALA A 167 -4.62 9.11 -4.34
CA ALA A 167 -4.80 7.83 -3.68
C ALA A 167 -3.69 7.59 -2.64
N ALA A 168 -3.94 6.73 -1.65
CA ALA A 168 -2.94 6.34 -0.69
C ALA A 168 -3.15 4.91 -0.20
N LEU A 169 -2.02 4.27 0.17
CA LEU A 169 -1.94 2.99 0.86
C LEU A 169 -1.09 3.18 2.10
N PHE A 170 -1.68 2.97 3.27
CA PHE A 170 -1.00 3.04 4.56
C PHE A 170 -1.18 1.74 5.31
N VAL A 171 -0.10 1.03 5.61
CA VAL A 171 -0.12 -0.26 6.31
C VAL A 171 0.92 -0.28 7.41
N VAL A 172 0.51 -0.74 8.59
CA VAL A 172 1.37 -0.94 9.75
C VAL A 172 1.40 -2.41 10.13
N LYS A 173 2.58 -2.86 10.56
CA LYS A 173 2.84 -4.22 11.02
C LYS A 173 3.96 -4.16 12.05
N PRO A 174 3.96 -4.98 13.12
CA PRO A 174 5.01 -4.92 14.14
C PRO A 174 6.42 -5.01 13.55
N GLN A 175 7.24 -4.01 13.83
CA GLN A 175 8.66 -3.92 13.43
C GLN A 175 8.91 -4.04 11.91
N ALA A 176 7.92 -3.75 11.07
CA ALA A 176 8.05 -3.88 9.62
C ALA A 176 8.56 -2.59 8.92
N GLY A 177 8.77 -1.51 9.66
CA GLY A 177 9.35 -0.29 9.10
C GLY A 177 10.84 -0.42 8.82
N TYR A 178 11.41 0.58 8.17
CA TYR A 178 12.79 0.58 7.73
C TYR A 178 13.75 0.25 8.89
N GLY A 179 14.55 -0.80 8.71
CA GLY A 179 15.49 -1.29 9.73
C GLY A 179 14.81 -1.94 10.96
N GLY A 180 13.51 -2.14 10.98
CA GLY A 180 12.79 -2.70 12.13
C GLY A 180 12.56 -1.71 13.27
N PHE A 181 12.82 -0.40 13.07
CA PHE A 181 12.74 0.61 14.13
C PHE A 181 11.36 1.20 14.37
N ASN A 182 10.40 0.91 13.52
CA ASN A 182 9.01 1.31 13.67
C ASN A 182 8.07 0.31 12.99
N ASP A 183 6.77 0.53 13.09
CA ASP A 183 5.74 -0.37 12.60
C ASP A 183 5.18 0.03 11.22
N ILE A 184 5.63 1.12 10.60
CA ILE A 184 5.14 1.56 9.30
C ILE A 184 5.76 0.70 8.22
N TRP A 185 4.98 -0.26 7.71
CA TRP A 185 5.40 -1.09 6.60
C TRP A 185 5.28 -0.35 5.28
N LEU A 186 4.12 0.27 5.01
CA LEU A 186 3.85 1.03 3.79
C LEU A 186 3.22 2.38 4.11
N ASP A 187 3.74 3.46 3.52
CA ASP A 187 3.12 4.78 3.47
C ASP A 187 3.35 5.36 2.07
N TYR A 188 2.53 4.90 1.11
CA TYR A 188 2.59 5.35 -0.26
C TYR A 188 1.41 6.26 -0.59
N ARG A 189 1.73 7.41 -1.19
CA ARG A 189 0.76 8.46 -1.53
C ARG A 189 0.99 8.95 -2.94
N VAL A 190 -0.11 9.08 -3.67
CA VAL A 190 -0.18 9.78 -4.96
C VAL A 190 -1.04 11.00 -4.72
N ASP A 191 -0.41 12.17 -4.56
CA ASP A 191 -1.06 13.36 -4.03
C ASP A 191 -1.84 14.15 -5.09
N ASP A 192 -1.43 14.06 -6.36
CA ASP A 192 -2.10 14.71 -7.50
C ASP A 192 -1.71 14.01 -8.81
N ASP A 193 -2.64 13.20 -9.37
CA ASP A 193 -2.44 12.44 -10.60
C ASP A 193 -3.79 12.16 -11.26
N PRO A 194 -3.91 12.18 -12.59
CA PRO A 194 -5.15 11.82 -13.29
C PRO A 194 -5.55 10.34 -13.11
N ASP A 195 -4.58 9.44 -12.84
CA ASP A 195 -4.79 8.01 -12.63
C ASP A 195 -4.09 7.50 -11.34
N PRO A 196 -4.49 8.02 -10.14
CA PRO A 196 -3.73 7.82 -8.91
C PRO A 196 -3.73 6.38 -8.41
N VAL A 197 -4.80 5.60 -8.64
CA VAL A 197 -4.89 4.21 -8.18
C VAL A 197 -3.97 3.29 -8.98
N PRO A 198 -3.96 3.30 -10.32
CA PRO A 198 -2.94 2.60 -11.10
C PRO A 198 -1.50 3.01 -10.73
N ARG A 199 -1.25 4.30 -10.51
CA ARG A 199 0.07 4.79 -10.08
C ARG A 199 0.47 4.22 -8.71
N LEU A 200 -0.47 4.08 -7.78
CA LEU A 200 -0.23 3.48 -6.48
C LEU A 200 0.10 1.97 -6.59
N VAL A 201 -0.51 1.24 -7.53
CA VAL A 201 -0.13 -0.15 -7.86
C VAL A 201 1.32 -0.24 -8.31
N GLU A 202 1.77 0.69 -9.17
CA GLU A 202 3.17 0.75 -9.61
C GLU A 202 4.12 1.02 -8.44
N LEU A 203 3.75 1.92 -7.51
CA LEU A 203 4.55 2.21 -6.31
C LEU A 203 4.66 0.99 -5.39
N LEU A 204 3.59 0.22 -5.22
CA LEU A 204 3.65 -1.04 -4.47
C LEU A 204 4.57 -2.06 -5.15
N ALA A 205 4.53 -2.17 -6.48
CA ALA A 205 5.45 -3.03 -7.23
C ALA A 205 6.91 -2.60 -7.07
N ILE A 206 7.19 -1.30 -7.06
CA ILE A 206 8.51 -0.74 -6.76
C ILE A 206 8.94 -1.09 -5.32
N HIS A 207 8.03 -0.94 -4.33
CA HIS A 207 8.33 -1.35 -2.96
C HIS A 207 8.77 -2.82 -2.89
N ARG A 208 8.02 -3.72 -3.54
CA ARG A 208 8.35 -5.15 -3.57
C ARG A 208 9.67 -5.44 -4.28
N LEU A 209 9.99 -4.67 -5.30
CA LEU A 209 11.28 -4.79 -6.00
C LEU A 209 12.45 -4.47 -5.07
N TYR A 210 12.36 -3.40 -4.26
CA TYR A 210 13.44 -2.96 -3.38
C TYR A 210 13.48 -3.72 -2.05
N PHE A 211 12.33 -3.95 -1.41
CA PHE A 211 12.24 -4.45 -0.04
C PHE A 211 11.61 -5.84 0.09
N GLY A 212 11.15 -6.41 -1.02
CA GLY A 212 10.60 -7.77 -1.03
C GLY A 212 11.68 -8.81 -0.80
N LYS A 213 11.26 -10.00 -0.37
CA LYS A 213 12.11 -11.19 -0.33
C LYS A 213 11.69 -12.14 -1.44
N SER A 214 12.60 -12.46 -2.35
CA SER A 214 12.32 -13.49 -3.35
C SER A 214 12.42 -14.88 -2.74
N PRO A 215 11.53 -15.82 -3.12
CA PRO A 215 11.74 -17.23 -2.83
C PRO A 215 13.10 -17.72 -3.33
N ALA A 216 13.64 -18.76 -2.70
CA ALA A 216 14.96 -19.31 -3.09
C ALA A 216 15.02 -19.71 -4.59
N ASP A 217 13.90 -20.18 -5.14
CA ASP A 217 13.77 -20.56 -6.56
C ASP A 217 13.84 -19.36 -7.53
N ASP A 218 13.63 -18.15 -7.04
CA ASP A 218 13.76 -16.91 -7.82
C ASP A 218 15.16 -16.31 -7.77
N GLN A 219 16.09 -16.90 -7.01
CA GLN A 219 17.49 -16.53 -7.04
C GLN A 219 18.20 -17.25 -8.19
N ILE A 220 18.84 -16.47 -9.04
CA ILE A 220 19.52 -17.00 -10.22
C ILE A 220 21.03 -16.83 -10.12
N PRO A 221 21.82 -17.83 -10.60
CA PRO A 221 23.27 -17.72 -10.59
C PRO A 221 23.75 -16.64 -11.57
N ILE A 222 24.73 -15.84 -11.16
CA ILE A 222 25.40 -14.87 -12.01
C ILE A 222 26.50 -15.60 -12.79
N ALA A 223 26.07 -16.32 -13.85
CA ALA A 223 26.97 -17.08 -14.72
C ALA A 223 26.42 -17.11 -16.15
N GLY A 224 27.26 -17.39 -17.12
CA GLY A 224 26.85 -17.51 -18.52
C GLY A 224 26.16 -16.27 -19.06
N GLU A 225 24.94 -16.43 -19.56
CA GLU A 225 24.20 -15.30 -20.16
C GLU A 225 23.84 -14.22 -19.15
N VAL A 226 23.48 -14.56 -17.89
CA VAL A 226 23.19 -13.59 -16.83
C VAL A 226 24.43 -12.71 -16.57
N ALA A 227 25.60 -13.32 -16.40
CA ALA A 227 26.84 -12.59 -16.20
C ALA A 227 27.21 -11.74 -17.43
N THR A 228 27.03 -12.29 -18.65
CA THR A 228 27.29 -11.59 -19.91
C THR A 228 26.45 -10.32 -20.02
N GLN A 229 25.16 -10.38 -19.71
CA GLN A 229 24.26 -9.22 -19.78
C GLN A 229 24.61 -8.18 -18.72
N LEU A 230 24.89 -8.59 -17.47
CA LEU A 230 25.33 -7.68 -16.41
C LEU A 230 26.68 -7.02 -16.75
N GLN A 231 27.67 -7.77 -17.31
CA GLN A 231 28.95 -7.22 -17.76
C GLN A 231 28.76 -6.17 -18.86
N ARG A 232 27.86 -6.39 -19.84
CA ARG A 232 27.53 -5.41 -20.90
C ARG A 232 26.90 -4.16 -20.31
N ILE A 233 25.91 -4.29 -19.42
CA ILE A 233 25.28 -3.15 -18.73
C ILE A 233 26.34 -2.36 -17.96
N MET A 234 27.11 -3.02 -17.14
CA MET A 234 28.15 -2.37 -16.33
C MET A 234 29.25 -1.71 -17.18
N ALA A 235 29.61 -2.31 -18.32
CA ALA A 235 30.56 -1.71 -19.26
C ALA A 235 29.99 -0.44 -19.92
N SER A 236 28.74 -0.46 -20.36
CA SER A 236 28.07 0.71 -20.95
C SER A 236 27.92 1.87 -19.97
N LEU A 237 27.82 1.59 -18.66
CA LEU A 237 27.72 2.57 -17.58
C LEU A 237 29.07 2.96 -16.96
N GLY A 238 30.19 2.36 -17.42
CA GLY A 238 31.53 2.69 -16.95
C GLY A 238 31.97 1.98 -15.64
N TYR A 239 31.21 1.03 -15.15
CA TYR A 239 31.58 0.23 -13.96
C TYR A 239 32.54 -0.93 -14.28
N TYR A 240 32.54 -1.43 -15.52
CA TYR A 240 33.28 -2.63 -15.91
C TYR A 240 34.19 -2.39 -17.12
N GLY A 241 35.51 -2.70 -16.94
CA GLY A 241 36.53 -2.57 -18.00
C GLY A 241 37.13 -3.90 -18.47
N GLY A 242 36.60 -5.03 -17.98
CA GLY A 242 37.05 -6.36 -18.34
C GLY A 242 36.43 -6.93 -19.61
N PRO A 243 36.83 -8.12 -20.06
CA PRO A 243 36.21 -8.80 -21.21
C PRO A 243 34.84 -9.32 -20.83
N VAL A 244 33.86 -9.19 -21.75
CA VAL A 244 32.51 -9.76 -21.57
C VAL A 244 32.60 -11.30 -21.76
N SER A 245 32.91 -12.02 -20.68
CA SER A 245 33.22 -13.43 -20.68
C SER A 245 32.11 -14.35 -20.23
N GLY A 246 31.08 -13.80 -19.55
CA GLY A 246 30.05 -14.58 -18.88
C GLY A 246 30.53 -15.27 -17.59
N ALA A 247 31.76 -14.99 -17.13
CA ALA A 247 32.31 -15.51 -15.88
C ALA A 247 32.06 -14.55 -14.73
N TYR A 248 31.71 -15.09 -13.55
CA TYR A 248 31.64 -14.34 -12.31
C TYR A 248 32.99 -14.38 -11.57
N ASP A 249 33.95 -13.65 -12.10
CA ASP A 249 35.29 -13.50 -11.52
C ASP A 249 35.36 -12.28 -10.58
N GLU A 250 36.51 -12.04 -9.97
CA GLU A 250 36.74 -10.95 -9.03
C GLU A 250 36.50 -9.57 -9.65
N THR A 251 36.89 -9.40 -10.92
CA THR A 251 36.66 -8.14 -11.66
C THR A 251 35.18 -7.88 -11.86
N THR A 252 34.43 -8.91 -12.24
CA THR A 252 32.97 -8.86 -12.38
C THR A 252 32.28 -8.61 -11.04
N ARG A 253 32.72 -9.31 -9.99
CA ARG A 253 32.16 -9.14 -8.63
C ARG A 253 32.35 -7.72 -8.10
N SER A 254 33.56 -7.16 -8.24
CA SER A 254 33.86 -5.80 -7.79
C SER A 254 33.04 -4.76 -8.52
N ALA A 255 32.94 -4.86 -9.85
CA ALA A 255 32.10 -3.96 -10.66
C ALA A 255 30.61 -4.07 -10.31
N LEU A 256 30.13 -5.31 -10.12
CA LEU A 256 28.74 -5.56 -9.75
C LEU A 256 28.42 -4.99 -8.38
N THR A 257 29.30 -5.13 -7.40
CA THR A 257 29.10 -4.55 -6.06
C THR A 257 28.93 -3.03 -6.14
N ALA A 258 29.76 -2.34 -6.94
CA ALA A 258 29.65 -0.90 -7.13
C ALA A 258 28.36 -0.50 -7.88
N PHE A 259 27.99 -1.24 -8.91
CA PHE A 259 26.79 -0.97 -9.69
C PHE A 259 25.51 -1.23 -8.90
N ILE A 260 25.40 -2.38 -8.24
CA ILE A 260 24.26 -2.78 -7.41
C ILE A 260 24.09 -1.83 -6.22
N GLY A 261 25.21 -1.42 -5.58
CA GLY A 261 25.18 -0.43 -4.51
C GLY A 261 24.68 0.94 -4.97
N ASN A 262 24.97 1.35 -6.21
CA ASN A 262 24.40 2.57 -6.78
C ASN A 262 22.89 2.47 -7.07
N GLU A 263 22.40 1.28 -7.34
CA GLU A 263 20.98 1.00 -7.61
C GLU A 263 20.18 0.59 -6.36
N ASN A 264 20.80 0.48 -5.18
CA ASN A 264 20.23 0.07 -3.89
C ASN A 264 19.60 -1.34 -3.91
N PHE A 265 20.29 -2.32 -4.51
CA PHE A 265 19.84 -3.73 -4.55
C PHE A 265 20.80 -4.68 -3.81
N GLU A 266 21.60 -4.18 -2.85
CA GLU A 266 22.57 -4.98 -2.09
C GLU A 266 21.88 -6.13 -1.34
N ASP A 267 20.73 -5.89 -0.76
CA ASP A 267 19.94 -6.89 -0.03
C ASP A 267 19.24 -7.91 -0.94
N ARG A 268 19.34 -7.71 -2.27
CA ARG A 268 18.75 -8.54 -3.32
C ARG A 268 19.80 -9.27 -4.16
N THR A 269 21.07 -9.22 -3.72
CA THR A 269 22.21 -9.80 -4.45
C THR A 269 23.17 -10.45 -3.46
N ASP A 270 23.38 -11.76 -3.57
CA ASP A 270 24.42 -12.47 -2.81
C ASP A 270 25.72 -12.45 -3.61
N PHE A 271 26.59 -11.48 -3.30
CA PHE A 271 27.88 -11.34 -3.96
C PHE A 271 28.84 -12.50 -3.64
N ALA A 272 28.70 -13.16 -2.49
CA ALA A 272 29.57 -14.26 -2.10
C ALA A 272 29.20 -15.56 -2.83
N ALA A 273 27.90 -15.84 -2.92
CA ALA A 273 27.38 -16.99 -3.66
C ALA A 273 27.29 -16.73 -5.17
N GLY A 274 27.41 -15.47 -5.62
CA GLY A 274 27.23 -15.10 -7.02
C GLY A 274 25.78 -15.30 -7.49
N GLN A 275 24.82 -14.82 -6.72
CA GLN A 275 23.39 -14.94 -7.03
C GLN A 275 22.73 -13.56 -7.01
N ILE A 276 21.70 -13.39 -7.83
CA ILE A 276 20.86 -12.18 -7.89
C ILE A 276 19.40 -12.59 -7.97
N ASP A 277 18.53 -11.83 -7.32
CA ASP A 277 17.09 -12.02 -7.45
C ASP A 277 16.64 -11.78 -8.88
N ARG A 278 15.88 -12.73 -9.46
CA ARG A 278 15.34 -12.63 -10.83
C ARG A 278 14.56 -11.32 -11.08
N PRO A 279 13.64 -10.87 -10.20
CA PRO A 279 12.95 -9.60 -10.41
C PRO A 279 13.89 -8.40 -10.54
N VAL A 280 14.99 -8.38 -9.78
CA VAL A 280 16.01 -7.32 -9.86
C VAL A 280 16.77 -7.41 -11.18
N PHE A 281 17.24 -8.60 -11.57
CA PHE A 281 17.89 -8.80 -12.87
C PHE A 281 17.01 -8.36 -14.03
N ASP A 282 15.73 -8.76 -14.06
CA ASP A 282 14.78 -8.37 -15.09
C ASP A 282 14.54 -6.85 -15.11
N TYR A 283 14.52 -6.21 -13.95
CA TYR A 283 14.44 -4.75 -13.85
C TYR A 283 15.68 -4.06 -14.45
N LEU A 284 16.88 -4.54 -14.09
CA LEU A 284 18.14 -3.98 -14.62
C LEU A 284 18.23 -4.13 -16.13
N LEU A 285 17.79 -5.27 -16.67
CA LEU A 285 17.70 -5.46 -18.14
C LEU A 285 16.75 -4.47 -18.79
N ARG A 286 15.55 -4.28 -18.25
CA ARG A 286 14.59 -3.32 -18.81
C ARG A 286 15.09 -1.88 -18.74
N LYS A 287 15.81 -1.52 -17.67
CA LYS A 287 16.28 -0.15 -17.42
C LYS A 287 17.53 0.21 -18.21
N PHE A 288 18.46 -0.74 -18.38
CA PHE A 288 19.81 -0.48 -18.89
C PHE A 288 20.25 -1.40 -20.05
N GLY A 289 19.50 -2.43 -20.38
CA GLY A 289 19.88 -3.45 -21.38
C GLY A 289 19.47 -3.13 -22.81
N GLY A 290 19.08 -1.88 -23.12
CA GLY A 290 18.59 -1.43 -24.42
C GLY A 290 19.61 -1.28 -25.52
#